data_0ca69fda57eb346dd4b2cdc0c0221580
#
_entry.id   0ca69fda57eb346dd4b2cdc0c0221580
#
_cell.length_a   1.000
_cell.length_b   1.000
_cell.length_c   1.000
_cell.angle_alpha   90.00
_cell.angle_beta   90.00
_cell.angle_gamma   90.00
#
_symmetry.space_group_name_H-M   'P 1'
#
loop_
_entity.id
_entity.type
_entity.pdbx_description
1 polymer ?
#
loop_
_entity_poly.entity_id
_entity_poly.type
_entity_poly.pdbx_seq_one_letter_code
_entity_poly.pdbx_strand_id
1 'polypeptide(L)'
;MQIKIIGAGLAGCEAALWLADHGVQVDLYEQKPVKFSPAHKSAGFAELICSNSLKAERPDSASGLLKIEMRMMGSHLLDAAETARVAAGGALAVDRDVFSTAVTEMVEKNSGITVHREEVTALDESVPVLVASGPLTEGVLAEQIAALTGSHRLSFFDAVAPIVSAESLDMEKIFAASRYGRGEADYLNCPFNKLEYETFYNELLNAERAPLHDFDGELTVYEGCMPIEVMAGRGADTMRYGPLRPVGLRDPRTGHRPWANVQLRAENTARTLYNIVGFQTNLKWGEQKRVFSMIPGLEHAEFIRYGVMHRNTFLESPAVLTKGLYLKEHPNVFFAGQITGFEGYMESAASGLLAARNLYARLQGRELPPPPTTTMCGALIDYITTPNKDFQPMGANMGILPRTEEIDTIRDKRERYMALSDAAQAAMRAWAAKAEH
;
A
#
# COMPACT_ATOMS: atom_id res chain seq x y z
N MET A 1 -1.80 4.32 -31.58
CA MET A 1 -3.02 4.15 -30.79
C MET A 1 -2.88 5.04 -29.59
N GLN A 2 -3.93 5.73 -29.20
CA GLN A 2 -3.93 6.70 -28.10
C GLN A 2 -4.87 6.20 -27.01
N ILE A 3 -4.48 6.32 -25.74
CA ILE A 3 -5.30 5.96 -24.58
C ILE A 3 -5.23 7.07 -23.53
N LYS A 4 -6.23 7.12 -22.66
CA LYS A 4 -6.27 8.04 -21.52
C LYS A 4 -6.03 7.27 -20.23
N ILE A 5 -5.16 7.79 -19.36
CA ILE A 5 -4.99 7.32 -17.99
C ILE A 5 -5.30 8.47 -17.04
N ILE A 6 -6.19 8.22 -16.07
CA ILE A 6 -6.63 9.22 -15.10
C ILE A 6 -6.05 8.89 -13.73
N GLY A 7 -5.14 9.73 -13.26
CA GLY A 7 -4.39 9.60 -12.01
C GLY A 7 -2.97 9.13 -12.21
N ALA A 8 -1.99 9.95 -11.80
CA ALA A 8 -0.56 9.63 -11.80
C ALA A 8 -0.09 9.12 -10.42
N GLY A 9 -0.89 8.27 -9.78
CA GLY A 9 -0.50 7.46 -8.64
C GLY A 9 0.32 6.25 -9.08
N LEU A 10 0.57 5.30 -8.14
CA LEU A 10 1.35 4.10 -8.41
C LEU A 10 0.80 3.29 -9.60
N ALA A 11 -0.52 3.04 -9.62
CA ALA A 11 -1.13 2.25 -10.68
C ALA A 11 -1.09 2.94 -12.05
N GLY A 12 -1.38 4.26 -12.08
CA GLY A 12 -1.38 5.01 -13.33
C GLY A 12 0.01 5.20 -13.94
N CYS A 13 1.02 5.49 -13.10
CA CYS A 13 2.41 5.59 -13.57
C CYS A 13 2.95 4.27 -14.08
N GLU A 14 2.72 3.18 -13.35
CA GLU A 14 3.14 1.84 -13.78
C GLU A 14 2.52 1.48 -15.15
N ALA A 15 1.21 1.72 -15.29
CA ALA A 15 0.49 1.46 -16.53
C ALA A 15 0.99 2.33 -17.69
N ALA A 16 1.19 3.64 -17.45
CA ALA A 16 1.63 4.59 -18.46
C ALA A 16 3.02 4.24 -19.01
N LEU A 17 3.97 3.96 -18.12
CA LEU A 17 5.33 3.60 -18.49
C LEU A 17 5.33 2.29 -19.29
N TRP A 18 4.66 1.26 -18.80
CA TRP A 18 4.60 -0.03 -19.48
C TRP A 18 3.99 0.07 -20.90
N LEU A 19 2.89 0.81 -21.04
CA LEU A 19 2.21 1.00 -22.32
C LEU A 19 3.07 1.81 -23.32
N ALA A 20 3.73 2.86 -22.83
CA ALA A 20 4.60 3.68 -23.67
C ALA A 20 5.79 2.87 -24.22
N ASP A 21 6.40 1.99 -23.42
CA ASP A 21 7.45 1.08 -23.85
C ASP A 21 6.98 0.08 -24.92
N HIS A 22 5.67 -0.18 -24.97
CA HIS A 22 5.04 -1.02 -26.00
C HIS A 22 4.48 -0.21 -27.19
N GLY A 23 4.91 1.05 -27.34
CA GLY A 23 4.58 1.90 -28.49
C GLY A 23 3.16 2.49 -28.48
N VAL A 24 2.48 2.48 -27.34
CA VAL A 24 1.17 3.13 -27.16
C VAL A 24 1.38 4.56 -26.73
N GLN A 25 0.68 5.52 -27.37
CA GLN A 25 0.67 6.92 -26.96
C GLN A 25 -0.29 7.07 -25.78
N VAL A 26 0.18 7.64 -24.68
CA VAL A 26 -0.55 7.75 -23.41
C VAL A 26 -0.79 9.23 -23.08
N ASP A 27 -2.04 9.62 -22.91
CA ASP A 27 -2.42 10.87 -22.25
C ASP A 27 -2.64 10.60 -20.77
N LEU A 28 -1.68 11.02 -19.92
CA LEU A 28 -1.74 10.83 -18.47
C LEU A 28 -2.25 12.11 -17.81
N TYR A 29 -3.39 12.01 -17.16
CA TYR A 29 -4.03 13.10 -16.43
C TYR A 29 -3.74 13.03 -14.94
N GLU A 30 -3.25 14.13 -14.37
CA GLU A 30 -3.03 14.29 -12.93
C GLU A 30 -3.56 15.65 -12.46
N GLN A 31 -4.45 15.63 -11.47
CA GLN A 31 -5.03 16.88 -10.95
C GLN A 31 -4.04 17.76 -10.19
N LYS A 32 -2.97 17.21 -9.64
CA LYS A 32 -1.92 17.99 -8.96
C LYS A 32 -1.01 18.69 -9.98
N PRO A 33 -0.57 19.90 -9.74
CA PRO A 33 -0.74 20.73 -8.54
C PRO A 33 -2.01 21.59 -8.51
N VAL A 34 -2.90 21.50 -9.52
CA VAL A 34 -4.11 22.34 -9.61
C VAL A 34 -5.06 22.05 -8.44
N LYS A 35 -5.23 20.76 -8.11
CA LYS A 35 -6.06 20.31 -7.00
C LYS A 35 -5.36 19.21 -6.23
N PHE A 36 -5.28 19.35 -4.91
CA PHE A 36 -4.76 18.33 -4.01
C PHE A 36 -5.89 17.60 -3.30
N SER A 37 -5.76 16.30 -3.11
CA SER A 37 -6.62 15.59 -2.15
C SER A 37 -6.19 15.92 -0.71
N PRO A 38 -7.00 15.65 0.31
CA PRO A 38 -6.64 15.94 1.70
C PRO A 38 -5.35 15.26 2.20
N ALA A 39 -4.93 14.18 1.54
CA ALA A 39 -3.76 13.40 1.94
C ALA A 39 -2.48 13.74 1.17
N HIS A 40 -2.60 14.21 -0.07
CA HIS A 40 -1.46 14.54 -0.93
C HIS A 40 -0.87 15.92 -0.61
N LYS A 41 0.45 16.04 -0.66
CA LYS A 41 1.18 17.29 -0.37
C LYS A 41 2.21 17.63 -1.44
N SER A 42 2.65 16.66 -2.23
CA SER A 42 3.62 16.81 -3.29
C SER A 42 2.96 16.92 -4.66
N ALA A 43 3.47 17.77 -5.54
CA ALA A 43 3.08 17.81 -6.95
C ALA A 43 3.64 16.62 -7.77
N GLY A 44 4.59 15.88 -7.21
CA GLY A 44 5.19 14.68 -7.82
C GLY A 44 4.20 13.53 -8.02
N PHE A 45 4.59 12.59 -8.87
CA PHE A 45 3.81 11.38 -9.14
C PHE A 45 4.12 10.27 -8.13
N ALA A 46 3.27 9.26 -8.08
CA ALA A 46 3.41 8.08 -7.21
C ALA A 46 3.72 8.43 -5.73
N GLU A 47 3.12 9.50 -5.20
CA GLU A 47 3.33 9.94 -3.82
C GLU A 47 2.84 8.87 -2.83
N LEU A 48 3.72 8.47 -1.90
CA LEU A 48 3.41 7.50 -0.86
C LEU A 48 2.80 8.20 0.37
N ILE A 49 1.53 7.92 0.69
CA ILE A 49 0.77 8.67 1.69
C ILE A 49 0.99 8.13 3.11
N CYS A 50 0.69 6.85 3.36
CA CYS A 50 0.59 6.31 4.72
C CYS A 50 1.94 5.81 5.28
N SER A 51 2.79 5.26 4.44
CA SER A 51 4.04 4.60 4.83
C SER A 51 5.07 4.75 3.72
N ASN A 52 6.36 4.65 4.05
CA ASN A 52 7.42 4.52 3.06
C ASN A 52 7.83 3.06 2.81
N SER A 53 7.12 2.10 3.38
CA SER A 53 7.41 0.68 3.21
C SER A 53 6.59 0.06 2.08
N LEU A 54 7.28 -0.58 1.17
CA LEU A 54 6.70 -1.44 0.14
C LEU A 54 6.63 -2.92 0.59
N LYS A 55 6.62 -3.15 1.92
CA LYS A 55 6.53 -4.45 2.60
C LYS A 55 7.74 -5.38 2.33
N ALA A 56 7.64 -6.64 2.77
CA ALA A 56 8.72 -7.62 2.69
C ALA A 56 9.11 -7.97 1.24
N GLU A 57 10.39 -8.37 1.04
CA GLU A 57 10.93 -8.79 -0.25
C GLU A 57 11.19 -10.29 -0.35
N ARG A 58 11.17 -11.00 0.77
CA ARG A 58 11.49 -12.43 0.77
C ARG A 58 10.48 -13.22 -0.05
N PRO A 59 10.93 -14.19 -0.86
CA PRO A 59 10.05 -15.00 -1.72
C PRO A 59 9.03 -15.83 -0.91
N ASP A 60 9.34 -16.21 0.33
CA ASP A 60 8.43 -16.89 1.26
C ASP A 60 7.40 -15.95 1.93
N SER A 61 7.27 -14.71 1.43
CA SER A 61 6.27 -13.74 1.85
C SER A 61 5.39 -13.31 0.68
N ALA A 62 4.12 -13.05 0.94
CA ALA A 62 3.16 -12.69 -0.11
C ALA A 62 3.56 -11.43 -0.89
N SER A 63 4.00 -10.39 -0.18
CA SER A 63 4.45 -9.14 -0.82
C SER A 63 5.80 -9.29 -1.54
N GLY A 64 6.67 -10.21 -1.11
CA GLY A 64 7.89 -10.54 -1.84
C GLY A 64 7.57 -11.31 -3.13
N LEU A 65 6.70 -12.30 -3.06
CA LEU A 65 6.21 -13.03 -4.24
C LEU A 65 5.56 -12.07 -5.25
N LEU A 66 4.67 -11.16 -4.80
CA LEU A 66 4.04 -10.17 -5.68
C LEU A 66 5.09 -9.34 -6.43
N LYS A 67 6.13 -8.85 -5.73
CA LYS A 67 7.21 -8.07 -6.37
C LYS A 67 8.00 -8.89 -7.40
N ILE A 68 8.24 -10.18 -7.12
CA ILE A 68 8.89 -11.08 -8.07
C ILE A 68 8.02 -11.21 -9.34
N GLU A 69 6.71 -11.39 -9.19
CA GLU A 69 5.78 -11.46 -10.31
C GLU A 69 5.72 -10.16 -11.11
N MET A 70 5.72 -9.00 -10.42
CA MET A 70 5.77 -7.68 -11.06
C MET A 70 7.05 -7.49 -11.88
N ARG A 71 8.22 -7.90 -11.35
CA ARG A 71 9.49 -7.88 -12.13
C ARG A 71 9.43 -8.75 -13.37
N MET A 72 8.79 -9.92 -13.31
CA MET A 72 8.58 -10.79 -14.48
C MET A 72 7.67 -10.13 -15.54
N MET A 73 6.82 -9.20 -15.14
CA MET A 73 5.94 -8.44 -16.03
C MET A 73 6.54 -7.12 -16.52
N GLY A 74 7.74 -6.75 -16.07
CA GLY A 74 8.41 -5.51 -16.47
C GLY A 74 7.97 -4.27 -15.67
N SER A 75 7.90 -4.38 -14.34
CA SER A 75 7.55 -3.24 -13.47
C SER A 75 8.64 -2.18 -13.42
N HIS A 76 8.29 -0.95 -13.77
CA HIS A 76 9.16 0.24 -13.70
C HIS A 76 9.26 0.79 -12.28
N LEU A 77 8.16 0.74 -11.52
CA LEU A 77 8.15 1.30 -10.16
C LEU A 77 9.04 0.52 -9.20
N LEU A 78 9.30 -0.76 -9.45
CA LEU A 78 10.26 -1.52 -8.66
C LEU A 78 11.70 -1.07 -8.94
N ASP A 79 12.03 -0.66 -10.15
CA ASP A 79 13.35 -0.09 -10.48
C ASP A 79 13.53 1.28 -9.81
N ALA A 80 12.50 2.14 -9.84
CA ALA A 80 12.49 3.40 -9.10
C ALA A 80 12.65 3.17 -7.59
N ALA A 81 12.00 2.14 -7.03
CA ALA A 81 12.10 1.81 -5.62
C ALA A 81 13.51 1.36 -5.21
N GLU A 82 14.22 0.64 -6.08
CA GLU A 82 15.61 0.26 -5.81
C GLU A 82 16.54 1.49 -5.71
N THR A 83 16.34 2.49 -6.56
CA THR A 83 17.14 3.74 -6.51
C THR A 83 16.87 4.57 -5.26
N ALA A 84 15.68 4.47 -4.70
CA ALA A 84 15.23 5.22 -3.53
C ALA A 84 15.31 4.41 -2.22
N ARG A 85 15.93 3.23 -2.23
CA ARG A 85 15.97 2.31 -1.10
C ARG A 85 16.55 2.93 0.16
N VAL A 86 15.88 2.72 1.29
CA VAL A 86 16.39 2.98 2.64
C VAL A 86 16.43 1.68 3.44
N ALA A 87 17.36 1.61 4.39
CA ALA A 87 17.53 0.42 5.22
C ALA A 87 16.29 0.13 6.09
N ALA A 88 15.74 -1.06 5.95
CA ALA A 88 14.53 -1.50 6.66
C ALA A 88 14.50 -3.04 6.90
N GLY A 89 15.64 -3.65 7.18
CA GLY A 89 15.78 -5.10 7.41
C GLY A 89 15.35 -5.93 6.21
N GLY A 90 14.35 -6.79 6.37
CA GLY A 90 13.83 -7.63 5.29
C GLY A 90 12.69 -7.01 4.47
N ALA A 91 12.44 -5.71 4.60
CA ALA A 91 11.45 -4.98 3.83
C ALA A 91 12.10 -4.03 2.83
N LEU A 92 11.43 -3.80 1.70
CA LEU A 92 11.74 -2.71 0.79
C LEU A 92 11.09 -1.45 1.36
N ALA A 93 11.87 -0.52 1.87
CA ALA A 93 11.43 0.82 2.21
C ALA A 93 12.17 1.82 1.33
N VAL A 94 11.56 2.97 1.08
CA VAL A 94 12.10 3.97 0.17
C VAL A 94 12.11 5.36 0.83
N ASP A 95 13.03 6.19 0.42
CA ASP A 95 12.95 7.63 0.61
C ASP A 95 11.82 8.13 -0.30
N ARG A 96 10.77 8.72 0.28
CA ARG A 96 9.54 9.07 -0.44
C ARG A 96 9.77 10.11 -1.52
N ASP A 97 10.61 11.10 -1.22
CA ASP A 97 10.87 12.21 -2.13
C ASP A 97 11.74 11.74 -3.30
N VAL A 98 12.76 10.93 -3.01
CA VAL A 98 13.61 10.31 -4.05
C VAL A 98 12.78 9.39 -4.94
N PHE A 99 11.92 8.55 -4.36
CA PHE A 99 11.05 7.65 -5.12
C PHE A 99 10.08 8.41 -6.02
N SER A 100 9.34 9.38 -5.47
CA SER A 100 8.39 10.18 -6.24
C SER A 100 9.08 10.99 -7.33
N THR A 101 10.26 11.55 -7.06
CA THR A 101 11.08 12.26 -8.06
C THR A 101 11.50 11.32 -9.18
N ALA A 102 12.04 10.15 -8.87
CA ALA A 102 12.45 9.16 -9.87
C ALA A 102 11.28 8.75 -10.79
N VAL A 103 10.12 8.43 -10.22
CA VAL A 103 8.93 8.09 -11.00
C VAL A 103 8.45 9.25 -11.86
N THR A 104 8.43 10.48 -11.30
CA THR A 104 8.03 11.69 -12.04
C THR A 104 8.94 11.90 -13.26
N GLU A 105 10.27 11.80 -13.06
CA GLU A 105 11.24 11.94 -14.14
C GLU A 105 11.11 10.84 -15.21
N MET A 106 10.88 9.60 -14.81
CA MET A 106 10.66 8.50 -15.76
C MET A 106 9.45 8.77 -16.66
N VAL A 107 8.35 9.26 -16.08
CA VAL A 107 7.11 9.57 -16.82
C VAL A 107 7.31 10.80 -17.72
N GLU A 108 7.84 11.91 -17.19
CA GLU A 108 7.97 13.16 -17.95
C GLU A 108 9.03 13.10 -19.07
N LYS A 109 10.04 12.25 -18.93
CA LYS A 109 11.07 12.03 -19.97
C LYS A 109 10.64 11.02 -21.06
N ASN A 110 9.56 10.26 -20.84
CA ASN A 110 9.11 9.27 -21.81
C ASN A 110 8.32 9.93 -22.94
N SER A 111 8.85 9.88 -24.16
CA SER A 111 8.24 10.51 -25.35
C SER A 111 6.89 9.88 -25.75
N GLY A 112 6.55 8.71 -25.24
CA GLY A 112 5.25 8.06 -25.44
C GLY A 112 4.16 8.54 -24.50
N ILE A 113 4.50 9.41 -23.51
CA ILE A 113 3.57 9.90 -22.49
C ILE A 113 3.42 11.41 -22.60
N THR A 114 2.18 11.87 -22.75
CA THR A 114 1.83 13.29 -22.65
C THR A 114 1.14 13.53 -21.31
N VAL A 115 1.74 14.36 -20.46
CA VAL A 115 1.20 14.68 -19.15
C VAL A 115 0.28 15.89 -19.21
N HIS A 116 -0.94 15.74 -18.68
CA HIS A 116 -1.93 16.79 -18.51
C HIS A 116 -2.13 17.08 -17.02
N ARG A 117 -1.72 18.27 -16.57
CA ARG A 117 -1.87 18.70 -15.16
C ARG A 117 -3.22 19.40 -14.98
N GLU A 118 -4.29 18.60 -14.97
CA GLU A 118 -5.67 19.10 -14.85
C GLU A 118 -6.60 18.06 -14.22
N GLU A 119 -7.72 18.52 -13.68
CA GLU A 119 -8.77 17.64 -13.14
C GLU A 119 -9.64 17.11 -14.29
N VAL A 120 -9.80 15.79 -14.37
CA VAL A 120 -10.74 15.17 -15.30
C VAL A 120 -12.14 15.17 -14.68
N THR A 121 -13.08 15.80 -15.37
CA THR A 121 -14.48 15.92 -14.93
C THR A 121 -15.46 15.09 -15.77
N ALA A 122 -15.01 14.48 -16.87
CA ALA A 122 -15.83 13.63 -17.72
C ALA A 122 -15.06 12.41 -18.20
N LEU A 123 -15.71 11.25 -18.16
CA LEU A 123 -15.18 10.00 -18.73
C LEU A 123 -15.64 9.92 -20.20
N ASP A 124 -14.70 10.01 -21.12
CA ASP A 124 -14.94 9.88 -22.56
C ASP A 124 -14.61 8.44 -22.98
N GLU A 125 -15.63 7.67 -23.28
CA GLU A 125 -15.53 6.26 -23.67
C GLU A 125 -15.26 6.07 -25.17
N SER A 126 -15.09 7.15 -25.93
CA SER A 126 -14.78 7.08 -27.37
C SER A 126 -13.38 6.50 -27.63
N VAL A 127 -12.50 6.60 -26.65
CA VAL A 127 -11.18 5.97 -26.62
C VAL A 127 -11.04 5.15 -25.34
N PRO A 128 -10.20 4.10 -25.32
CA PRO A 128 -9.95 3.35 -24.09
C PRO A 128 -9.40 4.25 -22.98
N VAL A 129 -9.98 4.12 -21.78
CA VAL A 129 -9.59 4.90 -20.61
C VAL A 129 -9.29 3.98 -19.45
N LEU A 130 -8.17 4.24 -18.75
CA LEU A 130 -7.82 3.59 -17.48
C LEU A 130 -8.02 4.58 -16.33
N VAL A 131 -8.94 4.29 -15.44
CA VAL A 131 -9.19 5.05 -14.21
C VAL A 131 -8.30 4.49 -13.10
N ALA A 132 -7.26 5.25 -12.73
CA ALA A 132 -6.29 4.94 -11.69
C ALA A 132 -6.21 6.08 -10.64
N SER A 133 -7.35 6.75 -10.42
CA SER A 133 -7.48 7.96 -9.59
C SER A 133 -7.34 7.71 -8.08
N GLY A 134 -7.27 6.45 -7.68
CA GLY A 134 -7.00 6.04 -6.29
C GLY A 134 -8.22 6.11 -5.35
N PRO A 135 -8.00 5.84 -4.06
CA PRO A 135 -9.09 5.67 -3.08
C PRO A 135 -9.70 7.01 -2.61
N LEU A 136 -9.03 8.14 -2.89
CA LEU A 136 -9.49 9.48 -2.51
C LEU A 136 -10.21 10.19 -3.66
N THR A 137 -10.73 9.43 -4.62
CA THR A 137 -11.50 9.97 -5.73
C THR A 137 -12.79 10.59 -5.23
N GLU A 138 -12.99 11.87 -5.54
CA GLU A 138 -14.13 12.70 -5.12
C GLU A 138 -14.67 13.59 -6.27
N GLY A 139 -15.72 14.35 -5.96
CA GLY A 139 -16.31 15.32 -6.90
C GLY A 139 -16.89 14.69 -8.15
N VAL A 140 -16.83 15.41 -9.27
CA VAL A 140 -17.51 15.05 -10.52
C VAL A 140 -17.01 13.70 -11.06
N LEU A 141 -15.72 13.40 -10.98
CA LEU A 141 -15.19 12.09 -11.42
C LEU A 141 -15.81 10.95 -10.61
N ALA A 142 -15.96 11.13 -9.30
CA ALA A 142 -16.60 10.14 -8.43
C ALA A 142 -18.07 9.91 -8.79
N GLU A 143 -18.80 10.97 -9.16
CA GLU A 143 -20.18 10.88 -9.63
C GLU A 143 -20.29 10.16 -10.98
N GLN A 144 -19.39 10.44 -11.92
CA GLN A 144 -19.32 9.74 -13.21
C GLN A 144 -19.06 8.23 -13.02
N ILE A 145 -18.10 7.88 -12.16
CA ILE A 145 -17.83 6.48 -11.82
C ILE A 145 -19.07 5.82 -11.20
N ALA A 146 -19.74 6.50 -10.27
CA ALA A 146 -20.97 5.99 -9.65
C ALA A 146 -22.09 5.76 -10.67
N ALA A 147 -22.24 6.66 -11.64
CA ALA A 147 -23.21 6.51 -12.72
C ALA A 147 -22.93 5.29 -13.61
N LEU A 148 -21.65 5.09 -14.00
CA LEU A 148 -21.24 3.95 -14.83
C LEU A 148 -21.31 2.59 -14.09
N THR A 149 -21.14 2.59 -12.77
CA THR A 149 -21.12 1.36 -11.96
C THR A 149 -22.45 1.09 -11.24
N GLY A 150 -23.50 1.83 -11.53
CA GLY A 150 -24.79 1.69 -10.86
C GLY A 150 -24.76 2.01 -9.38
N SER A 151 -23.89 2.94 -8.96
CA SER A 151 -23.65 3.32 -7.56
C SER A 151 -23.09 2.19 -6.67
N HIS A 152 -22.53 1.14 -7.22
CA HIS A 152 -21.84 0.08 -6.49
C HIS A 152 -20.49 0.57 -5.96
N ARG A 153 -20.55 1.39 -4.89
CA ARG A 153 -19.38 1.96 -4.22
C ARG A 153 -19.41 1.66 -2.75
N LEU A 154 -18.29 1.18 -2.25
CA LEU A 154 -18.08 0.91 -0.84
C LEU A 154 -17.01 1.88 -0.29
N SER A 155 -16.96 2.02 1.02
CA SER A 155 -15.92 2.84 1.64
C SER A 155 -15.44 2.24 2.96
N PHE A 156 -14.19 2.49 3.28
CA PHE A 156 -13.57 2.15 4.56
C PHE A 156 -12.66 3.30 5.02
N PHE A 157 -12.26 3.25 6.28
CA PHE A 157 -11.33 4.21 6.83
C PHE A 157 -9.92 3.65 6.89
N ASP A 158 -8.96 4.44 6.44
CA ASP A 158 -7.53 4.20 6.54
C ASP A 158 -6.89 5.30 7.40
N ALA A 159 -5.90 4.96 8.18
CA ALA A 159 -5.22 5.87 9.07
C ALA A 159 -3.72 5.93 8.78
N VAL A 160 -3.14 7.10 8.93
CA VAL A 160 -1.71 7.37 8.72
C VAL A 160 -1.00 7.46 10.06
N ALA A 161 0.22 6.92 10.14
CA ALA A 161 1.08 7.01 11.31
C ALA A 161 1.87 8.33 11.36
N PRO A 162 2.18 8.85 12.57
CA PRO A 162 2.99 10.06 12.74
C PRO A 162 4.45 9.88 12.32
N ILE A 163 5.07 11.00 11.96
CA ILE A 163 6.51 11.12 11.69
C ILE A 163 7.12 12.10 12.69
N VAL A 164 8.27 11.73 13.25
CA VAL A 164 9.03 12.52 14.23
C VAL A 164 10.43 12.87 13.70
N SER A 165 10.99 14.00 14.18
CA SER A 165 12.36 14.42 13.89
C SER A 165 13.36 13.57 14.68
N ALA A 166 14.43 13.13 14.01
CA ALA A 166 15.52 12.36 14.64
C ALA A 166 16.23 13.16 15.76
N GLU A 167 16.41 14.46 15.58
CA GLU A 167 17.11 15.34 16.52
C GLU A 167 16.36 15.48 17.85
N SER A 168 15.07 15.20 17.86
CA SER A 168 14.22 15.30 19.04
C SER A 168 14.12 14.01 19.85
N LEU A 169 14.77 12.93 19.40
CA LEU A 169 14.74 11.62 20.06
C LEU A 169 15.78 11.51 21.18
N ASP A 170 15.39 10.98 22.33
CA ASP A 170 16.30 10.68 23.42
C ASP A 170 17.02 9.33 23.16
N MET A 171 18.20 9.41 22.52
CA MET A 171 18.99 8.26 22.12
C MET A 171 19.57 7.45 23.31
N GLU A 172 19.51 7.99 24.55
CA GLU A 172 19.92 7.23 25.73
C GLU A 172 18.89 6.17 26.13
N LYS A 173 17.62 6.38 25.77
CA LYS A 173 16.50 5.50 26.07
C LYS A 173 16.17 4.50 24.97
N ILE A 174 16.64 4.71 23.77
CA ILE A 174 16.36 3.87 22.61
C ILE A 174 17.63 3.14 22.14
N PHE A 175 17.44 2.09 21.34
CA PHE A 175 18.56 1.34 20.77
C PHE A 175 18.30 0.92 19.34
N ALA A 176 19.36 0.84 18.54
CA ALA A 176 19.29 0.41 17.15
C ALA A 176 19.38 -1.12 17.06
N ALA A 177 18.39 -1.78 16.45
CA ALA A 177 18.41 -3.22 16.20
C ALA A 177 17.32 -3.61 15.20
N SER A 178 17.56 -4.70 14.48
CA SER A 178 16.55 -5.41 13.69
C SER A 178 16.14 -6.70 14.39
N ARG A 179 14.85 -7.07 14.24
CA ARG A 179 14.31 -8.28 14.88
C ARG A 179 15.03 -9.54 14.39
N TYR A 180 15.38 -10.40 15.32
CA TYR A 180 16.10 -11.67 15.06
C TYR A 180 17.46 -11.48 14.38
N GLY A 181 18.07 -10.28 14.47
CA GLY A 181 19.34 -9.97 13.82
C GLY A 181 19.27 -10.02 12.27
N ARG A 182 18.11 -9.79 11.69
CA ARG A 182 17.92 -9.80 10.24
C ARG A 182 18.28 -8.42 9.65
N GLY A 183 19.26 -8.40 8.74
CA GLY A 183 19.82 -7.16 8.21
C GLY A 183 20.73 -6.48 9.24
N GLU A 184 20.95 -5.18 9.01
CA GLU A 184 21.68 -4.31 9.94
C GLU A 184 20.75 -3.79 11.06
N ALA A 185 21.25 -2.89 11.91
CA ALA A 185 20.46 -2.27 12.98
C ALA A 185 19.58 -1.14 12.42
N ASP A 186 18.64 -1.49 11.52
CA ASP A 186 17.90 -0.55 10.67
C ASP A 186 16.75 0.18 11.37
N TYR A 187 16.30 -0.34 12.51
CA TYR A 187 15.22 0.25 13.30
C TYR A 187 15.75 0.81 14.60
N LEU A 188 15.22 1.97 15.00
CA LEU A 188 15.32 2.43 16.38
C LEU A 188 14.20 1.80 17.19
N ASN A 189 14.51 1.35 18.40
CA ASN A 189 13.60 0.62 19.26
C ASN A 189 13.40 1.39 20.57
N CYS A 190 12.14 1.64 20.93
CA CYS A 190 11.71 2.32 22.14
C CYS A 190 11.12 1.28 23.10
N PRO A 191 11.90 0.74 24.05
CA PRO A 191 11.46 -0.34 24.91
C PRO A 191 10.65 0.19 26.09
N PHE A 192 9.52 -0.43 26.35
CA PHE A 192 8.72 -0.22 27.55
C PHE A 192 9.06 -1.27 28.63
N ASN A 193 9.10 -0.86 29.88
CA ASN A 193 8.86 -1.75 31.01
C ASN A 193 7.34 -1.96 31.19
N LYS A 194 6.95 -2.82 32.16
CA LYS A 194 5.54 -3.15 32.37
C LYS A 194 4.71 -1.96 32.80
N LEU A 195 5.20 -1.18 33.77
CA LEU A 195 4.49 -0.04 34.34
C LEU A 195 4.31 1.09 33.29
N GLU A 196 5.36 1.41 32.57
CA GLU A 196 5.31 2.39 31.47
C GLU A 196 4.28 1.99 30.41
N TYR A 197 4.26 0.71 30.04
CA TYR A 197 3.30 0.19 29.07
C TYR A 197 1.85 0.28 29.58
N GLU A 198 1.59 -0.14 30.81
CA GLU A 198 0.25 -0.08 31.40
C GLU A 198 -0.25 1.35 31.52
N THR A 199 0.62 2.29 31.88
CA THR A 199 0.29 3.73 31.91
C THR A 199 -0.03 4.26 30.51
N PHE A 200 0.84 3.99 29.55
CA PHE A 200 0.64 4.36 28.14
C PHE A 200 -0.66 3.77 27.59
N TYR A 201 -0.93 2.48 27.85
CA TYR A 201 -2.14 1.80 27.39
C TYR A 201 -3.41 2.48 27.92
N ASN A 202 -3.45 2.80 29.20
CA ASN A 202 -4.60 3.46 29.82
C ASN A 202 -4.82 4.88 29.25
N GLU A 203 -3.74 5.63 29.05
CA GLU A 203 -3.83 6.98 28.48
C GLU A 203 -4.27 6.94 27.00
N LEU A 204 -3.82 5.95 26.24
CA LEU A 204 -4.23 5.73 24.86
C LEU A 204 -5.73 5.40 24.74
N LEU A 205 -6.26 4.57 25.64
CA LEU A 205 -7.69 4.23 25.67
C LEU A 205 -8.59 5.42 25.97
N ASN A 206 -8.12 6.35 26.84
CA ASN A 206 -8.88 7.50 27.28
C ASN A 206 -8.65 8.74 26.40
N ALA A 207 -7.76 8.66 25.41
CA ALA A 207 -7.41 9.78 24.55
C ALA A 207 -8.58 10.22 23.65
N GLU A 208 -8.73 11.52 23.46
CA GLU A 208 -9.76 12.08 22.59
C GLU A 208 -9.48 11.80 21.12
N ARG A 209 -10.51 11.33 20.42
CA ARG A 209 -10.46 11.06 18.97
C ARG A 209 -10.92 12.28 18.19
N ALA A 210 -10.40 12.45 16.98
CA ALA A 210 -10.91 13.44 16.04
C ALA A 210 -12.34 13.04 15.60
N PRO A 211 -13.25 14.01 15.43
CA PRO A 211 -14.57 13.71 14.89
C PRO A 211 -14.43 13.19 13.45
N LEU A 212 -15.14 12.13 13.16
CA LEU A 212 -15.30 11.64 11.78
C LEU A 212 -16.47 12.41 11.18
N HIS A 213 -16.20 13.22 10.17
CA HIS A 213 -17.24 13.96 9.47
C HIS A 213 -18.05 13.02 8.58
N ASP A 214 -19.38 13.15 8.59
CA ASP A 214 -20.37 12.46 7.76
C ASP A 214 -20.47 10.94 7.97
N PHE A 215 -20.83 10.49 9.19
CA PHE A 215 -21.10 9.08 9.44
C PHE A 215 -22.38 8.81 10.24
N ASP A 216 -23.34 8.20 9.54
CA ASP A 216 -24.54 7.55 10.13
C ASP A 216 -24.42 6.01 10.13
N GLY A 217 -23.23 5.44 10.43
CA GLY A 217 -23.02 4.00 10.41
C GLY A 217 -21.84 3.51 11.28
N GLU A 218 -21.74 2.19 11.46
CA GLU A 218 -20.61 1.58 12.16
C GLU A 218 -19.29 1.85 11.43
N LEU A 219 -18.26 2.24 12.18
CA LEU A 219 -16.92 2.53 11.68
C LEU A 219 -16.27 1.25 11.12
N THR A 220 -16.33 1.05 9.81
CA THR A 220 -15.60 -0.05 9.16
C THR A 220 -14.15 0.39 8.93
N VAL A 221 -13.22 -0.20 9.68
CA VAL A 221 -11.78 0.06 9.57
C VAL A 221 -11.12 -1.14 8.92
N TYR A 222 -10.23 -0.89 7.97
CA TYR A 222 -9.43 -1.96 7.38
C TYR A 222 -8.46 -2.54 8.41
N GLU A 223 -8.49 -3.87 8.60
CA GLU A 223 -7.67 -4.57 9.61
C GLU A 223 -6.16 -4.30 9.48
N GLY A 224 -5.66 -4.13 8.25
CA GLY A 224 -4.24 -3.88 7.98
C GLY A 224 -3.75 -2.47 8.37
N CYS A 225 -4.67 -1.51 8.51
CA CYS A 225 -4.39 -0.11 8.88
C CYS A 225 -5.20 0.33 10.09
N MET A 226 -5.50 -0.61 10.98
CA MET A 226 -6.29 -0.33 12.19
C MET A 226 -5.61 0.70 13.08
N PRO A 227 -6.33 1.76 13.51
CA PRO A 227 -5.81 2.73 14.45
C PRO A 227 -5.36 2.08 15.76
N ILE A 228 -4.25 2.57 16.31
CA ILE A 228 -3.61 1.98 17.49
C ILE A 228 -4.54 2.04 18.72
N GLU A 229 -5.37 3.09 18.86
CA GLU A 229 -6.35 3.22 19.92
C GLU A 229 -7.54 2.26 19.75
N VAL A 230 -7.89 1.88 18.51
CA VAL A 230 -8.89 0.84 18.23
C VAL A 230 -8.34 -0.53 18.58
N MET A 231 -7.07 -0.79 18.22
CA MET A 231 -6.37 -2.01 18.57
C MET A 231 -6.24 -2.16 20.10
N ALA A 232 -5.91 -1.07 20.82
CA ALA A 232 -5.86 -1.05 22.27
C ALA A 232 -7.21 -1.42 22.91
N GLY A 233 -8.32 -0.94 22.34
CA GLY A 233 -9.67 -1.29 22.79
C GLY A 233 -10.04 -2.77 22.69
N ARG A 234 -9.30 -3.56 21.91
CA ARG A 234 -9.50 -5.02 21.80
C ARG A 234 -8.85 -5.81 22.95
N GLY A 235 -8.06 -5.15 23.80
CA GLY A 235 -7.45 -5.75 24.99
C GLY A 235 -6.00 -5.34 25.22
N ALA A 236 -5.58 -5.38 26.49
CA ALA A 236 -4.27 -4.89 26.93
C ALA A 236 -3.07 -5.56 26.27
N ASP A 237 -3.19 -6.81 25.84
CA ASP A 237 -2.10 -7.53 25.19
C ASP A 237 -2.13 -7.44 23.65
N THR A 238 -3.21 -6.93 23.05
CA THR A 238 -3.38 -6.93 21.60
C THR A 238 -2.22 -6.22 20.89
N MET A 239 -1.82 -5.05 21.36
CA MET A 239 -0.69 -4.31 20.78
C MET A 239 0.65 -5.05 20.97
N ARG A 240 0.83 -5.78 22.08
CA ARG A 240 2.04 -6.57 22.39
C ARG A 240 2.19 -7.81 21.52
N TYR A 241 1.11 -8.32 20.94
CA TYR A 241 1.12 -9.35 19.90
C TYR A 241 1.13 -8.76 18.48
N GLY A 242 0.86 -7.48 18.36
CA GLY A 242 0.84 -6.70 17.14
C GLY A 242 2.07 -5.78 16.97
N PRO A 243 1.86 -4.46 16.77
CA PRO A 243 2.92 -3.51 16.44
C PRO A 243 3.97 -3.33 17.56
N LEU A 244 3.58 -3.46 18.82
CA LEU A 244 4.47 -3.30 19.96
C LEU A 244 5.10 -4.63 20.43
N ARG A 245 5.12 -5.65 19.58
CA ARG A 245 5.64 -6.97 19.93
C ARG A 245 7.13 -6.91 20.31
N PRO A 246 7.54 -7.39 21.50
CA PRO A 246 8.94 -7.35 21.93
C PRO A 246 9.77 -8.54 21.44
N VAL A 247 9.15 -9.57 20.87
CA VAL A 247 9.82 -10.83 20.47
C VAL A 247 10.84 -10.56 19.36
N GLY A 248 12.02 -11.17 19.49
CA GLY A 248 13.14 -11.03 18.57
C GLY A 248 14.04 -9.81 18.84
N LEU A 249 13.77 -9.07 19.94
CA LEU A 249 14.58 -7.94 20.39
C LEU A 249 15.16 -8.20 21.78
N ARG A 250 16.37 -7.67 22.02
CA ARG A 250 16.99 -7.55 23.35
C ARG A 250 17.50 -6.12 23.49
N ASP A 251 17.15 -5.49 24.60
CA ASP A 251 17.71 -4.18 24.95
C ASP A 251 19.17 -4.38 25.40
N PRO A 252 20.16 -3.81 24.70
CA PRO A 252 21.57 -3.98 25.02
C PRO A 252 21.95 -3.40 26.39
N ARG A 253 21.19 -2.44 26.93
CA ARG A 253 21.42 -1.81 28.23
C ARG A 253 21.05 -2.72 29.40
N THR A 254 20.01 -3.52 29.23
CA THR A 254 19.51 -4.44 30.27
C THR A 254 19.85 -5.90 30.01
N GLY A 255 20.19 -6.26 28.77
CA GLY A 255 20.36 -7.64 28.31
C GLY A 255 19.05 -8.44 28.24
N HIS A 256 17.90 -7.81 28.52
CA HIS A 256 16.60 -8.47 28.59
C HIS A 256 15.68 -8.07 27.42
N ARG A 257 14.67 -8.90 27.20
CA ARG A 257 13.58 -8.57 26.27
C ARG A 257 12.66 -7.52 26.93
N PRO A 258 12.32 -6.41 26.25
CA PRO A 258 11.36 -5.43 26.75
C PRO A 258 9.99 -6.05 27.04
N TRP A 259 9.18 -5.39 27.85
CA TRP A 259 7.78 -5.77 28.04
C TRP A 259 6.94 -5.52 26.78
N ALA A 260 7.11 -4.36 26.17
CA ALA A 260 6.62 -4.00 24.86
C ALA A 260 7.70 -3.16 24.15
N ASN A 261 7.59 -2.97 22.83
CA ASN A 261 8.60 -2.21 22.09
C ASN A 261 7.98 -1.50 20.89
N VAL A 262 8.13 -0.20 20.81
CA VAL A 262 7.81 0.57 19.61
C VAL A 262 9.03 0.60 18.69
N GLN A 263 8.80 0.45 17.39
CA GLN A 263 9.86 0.58 16.38
C GLN A 263 9.68 1.87 15.60
N LEU A 264 10.79 2.57 15.38
CA LEU A 264 10.87 3.72 14.49
C LEU A 264 11.65 3.30 13.24
N ARG A 265 11.12 3.62 12.07
CA ARG A 265 11.74 3.35 10.78
C ARG A 265 12.11 4.66 10.11
N ALA A 266 13.32 4.74 9.56
CA ALA A 266 13.75 5.89 8.80
C ALA A 266 12.82 6.16 7.61
N GLU A 267 12.44 7.42 7.42
CA GLU A 267 11.60 7.89 6.32
C GLU A 267 12.44 8.33 5.11
N ASN A 268 13.70 8.66 5.34
CA ASN A 268 14.62 9.12 4.31
C ASN A 268 16.02 8.51 4.49
N THR A 269 16.81 8.59 3.45
CA THR A 269 18.19 8.09 3.42
C THR A 269 19.10 8.79 4.43
N ALA A 270 18.89 10.09 4.68
CA ALA A 270 19.63 10.88 5.65
C ALA A 270 19.30 10.53 7.11
N ARG A 271 18.26 9.71 7.34
CA ARG A 271 17.77 9.29 8.67
C ARG A 271 17.45 10.46 9.60
N THR A 272 16.99 11.57 9.02
CA THR A 272 16.58 12.76 9.79
C THR A 272 15.13 12.70 10.27
N LEU A 273 14.32 11.81 9.69
CA LEU A 273 12.91 11.62 9.99
C LEU A 273 12.60 10.14 10.25
N TYR A 274 11.74 9.88 11.22
CA TYR A 274 11.33 8.53 11.58
C TYR A 274 9.81 8.38 11.67
N ASN A 275 9.29 7.32 11.05
CA ASN A 275 7.90 6.90 11.19
C ASN A 275 7.72 6.03 12.45
N ILE A 276 6.67 6.29 13.22
CA ILE A 276 6.30 5.45 14.36
C ILE A 276 5.52 4.25 13.81
N VAL A 277 6.20 3.10 13.69
CA VAL A 277 5.64 1.92 13.00
C VAL A 277 4.44 1.34 13.74
N GLY A 278 3.32 1.22 13.02
CA GLY A 278 2.07 0.65 13.55
C GLY A 278 1.24 1.62 14.39
N PHE A 279 1.54 2.92 14.34
CA PHE A 279 0.83 3.98 15.06
C PHE A 279 -0.13 4.78 14.16
N GLN A 280 -0.77 4.11 13.21
CA GLN A 280 -1.93 4.70 12.55
C GLN A 280 -2.94 5.13 13.60
N THR A 281 -3.53 6.33 13.47
CA THR A 281 -4.35 6.89 14.54
C THR A 281 -5.37 7.89 14.05
N ASN A 282 -6.52 7.96 14.75
CA ASN A 282 -7.53 9.01 14.66
C ASN A 282 -7.58 9.90 15.91
N LEU A 283 -6.56 9.88 16.75
CA LEU A 283 -6.49 10.78 17.89
C LEU A 283 -6.38 12.24 17.44
N LYS A 284 -6.95 13.17 18.19
CA LYS A 284 -6.69 14.61 18.02
C LYS A 284 -5.19 14.90 18.11
N TRP A 285 -4.68 15.88 17.37
CA TRP A 285 -3.23 16.18 17.32
C TRP A 285 -2.63 16.45 18.71
N GLY A 286 -3.37 17.18 19.58
CA GLY A 286 -2.93 17.40 20.97
C GLY A 286 -2.79 16.11 21.76
N GLU A 287 -3.71 15.17 21.57
CA GLU A 287 -3.67 13.85 22.20
C GLU A 287 -2.54 12.96 21.63
N GLN A 288 -2.31 13.02 20.33
CA GLN A 288 -1.16 12.32 19.74
C GLN A 288 0.14 12.80 20.39
N LYS A 289 0.34 14.12 20.49
CA LYS A 289 1.50 14.67 21.17
C LYS A 289 1.60 14.22 22.62
N ARG A 290 0.51 14.32 23.36
CA ARG A 290 0.45 13.96 24.79
C ARG A 290 0.75 12.48 25.03
N VAL A 291 0.03 11.61 24.33
CA VAL A 291 0.10 10.15 24.57
C VAL A 291 1.37 9.55 23.96
N PHE A 292 1.73 9.94 22.74
CA PHE A 292 2.91 9.34 22.11
C PHE A 292 4.24 9.86 22.69
N SER A 293 4.23 11.03 23.38
CA SER A 293 5.37 11.47 24.18
C SER A 293 5.58 10.64 25.46
N MET A 294 4.69 9.73 25.80
CA MET A 294 4.90 8.76 26.88
C MET A 294 5.72 7.53 26.44
N ILE A 295 5.98 7.39 25.14
CA ILE A 295 6.82 6.33 24.60
C ILE A 295 8.28 6.63 24.99
N PRO A 296 8.99 5.68 25.63
CA PRO A 296 10.38 5.91 26.03
C PRO A 296 11.26 6.36 24.85
N GLY A 297 11.93 7.50 25.00
CA GLY A 297 12.74 8.13 23.97
C GLY A 297 12.00 9.15 23.10
N LEU A 298 10.68 9.29 23.25
CA LEU A 298 9.84 10.26 22.53
C LEU A 298 9.30 11.38 23.42
N GLU A 299 9.77 11.52 24.65
CA GLU A 299 9.24 12.49 25.63
C GLU A 299 9.29 13.93 25.12
N HIS A 300 10.25 14.24 24.28
CA HIS A 300 10.46 15.56 23.68
C HIS A 300 10.34 15.55 22.17
N ALA A 301 9.72 14.48 21.61
CA ALA A 301 9.65 14.30 20.16
C ALA A 301 8.92 15.46 19.46
N GLU A 302 9.56 15.96 18.41
CA GLU A 302 8.97 16.92 17.50
C GLU A 302 8.24 16.16 16.38
N PHE A 303 6.90 16.34 16.34
CA PHE A 303 6.05 15.72 15.32
C PHE A 303 6.06 16.55 14.06
N ILE A 304 6.75 16.06 13.03
CA ILE A 304 6.80 16.69 11.69
C ILE A 304 5.49 16.45 10.95
N ARG A 305 4.86 15.31 11.19
CA ARG A 305 3.53 14.96 10.69
C ARG A 305 2.75 14.22 11.75
N TYR A 306 1.52 14.65 11.97
CA TYR A 306 0.56 13.91 12.79
C TYR A 306 -0.15 12.82 11.98
N GLY A 307 -0.59 11.79 12.67
CA GLY A 307 -1.50 10.81 12.12
C GLY A 307 -2.86 11.43 11.80
N VAL A 308 -3.47 10.98 10.72
CA VAL A 308 -4.82 11.39 10.29
C VAL A 308 -5.54 10.18 9.71
N MET A 309 -6.87 10.21 9.79
CA MET A 309 -7.72 9.20 9.18
C MET A 309 -8.35 9.74 7.91
N HIS A 310 -8.37 8.92 6.86
CA HIS A 310 -8.98 9.23 5.58
C HIS A 310 -10.08 8.22 5.27
N ARG A 311 -11.14 8.69 4.58
CA ARG A 311 -12.15 7.82 4.00
C ARG A 311 -11.69 7.40 2.61
N ASN A 312 -11.45 6.12 2.43
CA ASN A 312 -11.13 5.52 1.14
C ASN A 312 -12.40 5.02 0.48
N THR A 313 -12.51 5.22 -0.82
CA THR A 313 -13.61 4.71 -1.63
C THR A 313 -13.10 3.66 -2.58
N PHE A 314 -13.87 2.58 -2.75
CA PHE A 314 -13.57 1.51 -3.71
C PHE A 314 -14.86 1.02 -4.37
N LEU A 315 -14.71 0.34 -5.50
CA LEU A 315 -15.82 -0.26 -6.24
C LEU A 315 -16.22 -1.59 -5.59
N GLU A 316 -17.47 -1.96 -5.72
CA GLU A 316 -17.89 -3.34 -5.56
C GLU A 316 -17.44 -4.15 -6.80
N SER A 317 -16.13 -4.31 -6.92
CA SER A 317 -15.49 -4.88 -8.10
C SER A 317 -16.03 -6.23 -8.53
N PRO A 318 -16.42 -7.16 -7.63
CA PRO A 318 -17.06 -8.41 -8.01
C PRO A 318 -18.34 -8.25 -8.84
N ALA A 319 -19.08 -7.15 -8.60
CA ALA A 319 -20.31 -6.88 -9.34
C ALA A 319 -20.02 -6.27 -10.73
N VAL A 320 -19.02 -5.37 -10.83
CA VAL A 320 -18.85 -4.49 -12.00
C VAL A 320 -17.64 -4.79 -12.88
N LEU A 321 -16.55 -5.38 -12.34
CA LEU A 321 -15.33 -5.63 -13.10
C LEU A 321 -15.25 -7.06 -13.66
N THR A 322 -14.62 -7.16 -14.82
CA THR A 322 -14.13 -8.43 -15.38
C THR A 322 -12.75 -8.78 -14.82
N LYS A 323 -12.26 -10.00 -15.04
CA LYS A 323 -10.87 -10.39 -14.74
C LYS A 323 -9.82 -9.62 -15.54
N GLY A 324 -10.23 -8.94 -16.62
CA GLY A 324 -9.38 -8.02 -17.39
C GLY A 324 -9.33 -6.61 -16.81
N LEU A 325 -9.95 -6.35 -15.66
CA LEU A 325 -10.02 -5.07 -14.96
C LEU A 325 -10.76 -3.96 -15.75
N TYR A 326 -11.68 -4.32 -16.64
CA TYR A 326 -12.58 -3.38 -17.31
C TYR A 326 -14.03 -3.63 -16.88
N LEU A 327 -14.87 -2.60 -17.01
CA LEU A 327 -16.30 -2.68 -16.67
C LEU A 327 -17.02 -3.66 -17.59
N LYS A 328 -17.91 -4.48 -17.03
CA LYS A 328 -18.72 -5.45 -17.78
C LYS A 328 -19.61 -4.76 -18.83
N GLU A 329 -20.25 -3.66 -18.45
CA GLU A 329 -21.17 -2.91 -19.30
C GLU A 329 -20.45 -1.85 -20.17
N HIS A 330 -19.24 -1.41 -19.80
CA HIS A 330 -18.45 -0.39 -20.46
C HIS A 330 -17.04 -0.90 -20.76
N PRO A 331 -16.85 -1.75 -21.76
CA PRO A 331 -15.59 -2.47 -21.97
C PRO A 331 -14.40 -1.61 -22.40
N ASN A 332 -14.59 -0.33 -22.70
CA ASN A 332 -13.52 0.65 -22.92
C ASN A 332 -13.03 1.31 -21.62
N VAL A 333 -13.71 1.10 -20.49
CA VAL A 333 -13.37 1.70 -19.20
C VAL A 333 -12.69 0.68 -18.30
N PHE A 334 -11.41 0.86 -18.08
CA PHE A 334 -10.56 0.04 -17.20
C PHE A 334 -10.38 0.71 -15.85
N PHE A 335 -10.13 -0.09 -14.82
CA PHE A 335 -9.83 0.39 -13.48
C PHE A 335 -8.57 -0.27 -12.92
N ALA A 336 -7.77 0.50 -12.17
CA ALA A 336 -6.62 -0.01 -11.45
C ALA A 336 -6.37 0.76 -10.13
N GLY A 337 -5.56 0.19 -9.26
CA GLY A 337 -5.23 0.77 -7.96
C GLY A 337 -6.25 0.44 -6.88
N GLN A 338 -6.11 1.09 -5.73
CA GLN A 338 -6.93 0.82 -4.55
C GLN A 338 -8.45 1.00 -4.80
N ILE A 339 -8.84 1.83 -5.76
CA ILE A 339 -10.25 2.00 -6.14
C ILE A 339 -10.90 0.68 -6.58
N THR A 340 -10.13 -0.32 -7.00
CA THR A 340 -10.65 -1.64 -7.39
C THR A 340 -10.76 -2.63 -6.24
N GLY A 341 -10.33 -2.26 -5.03
CA GLY A 341 -10.21 -3.17 -3.89
C GLY A 341 -8.86 -3.89 -3.76
N PHE A 342 -7.88 -3.57 -4.59
CA PHE A 342 -6.47 -3.93 -4.32
C PHE A 342 -5.94 -3.07 -3.17
N GLU A 343 -5.53 -3.69 -2.06
CA GLU A 343 -5.05 -2.96 -0.88
C GLU A 343 -3.54 -3.07 -0.71
N GLY A 344 -2.88 -1.92 -0.83
CA GLY A 344 -1.43 -1.76 -0.69
C GLY A 344 -0.77 -1.11 -1.91
N TYR A 345 0.45 -0.60 -1.70
CA TYR A 345 1.18 0.15 -2.74
C TYR A 345 1.57 -0.72 -3.93
N MET A 346 2.21 -1.87 -3.66
CA MET A 346 2.65 -2.77 -4.71
C MET A 346 1.48 -3.52 -5.34
N GLU A 347 0.45 -3.79 -4.59
CA GLU A 347 -0.82 -4.32 -5.08
C GLU A 347 -1.47 -3.36 -6.07
N SER A 348 -1.47 -2.05 -5.74
CA SER A 348 -1.98 -1.01 -6.65
C SER A 348 -1.15 -0.91 -7.93
N ALA A 349 0.18 -0.88 -7.82
CA ALA A 349 1.08 -0.88 -8.98
C ALA A 349 0.88 -2.14 -9.85
N ALA A 350 0.80 -3.32 -9.23
CA ALA A 350 0.54 -4.58 -9.94
C ALA A 350 -0.77 -4.55 -10.72
N SER A 351 -1.83 -3.97 -10.14
CA SER A 351 -3.11 -3.83 -10.84
C SER A 351 -3.01 -2.90 -12.04
N GLY A 352 -2.22 -1.82 -11.95
CA GLY A 352 -1.91 -0.92 -13.07
C GLY A 352 -1.21 -1.66 -14.21
N LEU A 353 -0.20 -2.45 -13.89
CA LEU A 353 0.53 -3.27 -14.84
C LEU A 353 -0.36 -4.32 -15.52
N LEU A 354 -1.22 -4.99 -14.74
CA LEU A 354 -2.18 -5.97 -15.26
C LEU A 354 -3.24 -5.32 -16.15
N ALA A 355 -3.78 -4.16 -15.76
CA ALA A 355 -4.73 -3.40 -16.58
C ALA A 355 -4.09 -2.93 -17.89
N ALA A 356 -2.84 -2.44 -17.85
CA ALA A 356 -2.08 -2.04 -19.03
C ALA A 356 -1.91 -3.19 -20.03
N ARG A 357 -1.53 -4.38 -19.56
CA ARG A 357 -1.37 -5.57 -20.42
C ARG A 357 -2.70 -6.01 -21.04
N ASN A 358 -3.79 -6.01 -20.28
CA ASN A 358 -5.12 -6.30 -20.81
C ASN A 358 -5.59 -5.26 -21.84
N LEU A 359 -5.37 -3.98 -21.56
CA LEU A 359 -5.67 -2.91 -22.46
C LEU A 359 -4.87 -3.01 -23.76
N TYR A 360 -3.57 -3.25 -23.67
CA TYR A 360 -2.70 -3.46 -24.83
C TYR A 360 -3.16 -4.64 -25.70
N ALA A 361 -3.49 -5.78 -25.11
CA ALA A 361 -4.01 -6.92 -25.84
C ALA A 361 -5.30 -6.57 -26.60
N ARG A 362 -6.22 -5.85 -25.96
CA ARG A 362 -7.46 -5.40 -26.61
C ARG A 362 -7.23 -4.41 -27.75
N LEU A 363 -6.27 -3.50 -27.62
CA LEU A 363 -5.87 -2.61 -28.72
C LEU A 363 -5.39 -3.38 -29.95
N GLN A 364 -4.86 -4.59 -29.73
CA GLN A 364 -4.45 -5.50 -30.80
C GLN A 364 -5.56 -6.47 -31.23
N GLY A 365 -6.79 -6.30 -30.73
CA GLY A 365 -7.91 -7.21 -31.05
C GLY A 365 -7.81 -8.59 -30.40
N ARG A 366 -7.02 -8.73 -29.33
CA ARG A 366 -6.82 -9.98 -28.60
C ARG A 366 -7.43 -9.89 -27.20
N GLU A 367 -7.73 -11.04 -26.61
CA GLU A 367 -8.03 -11.17 -25.19
C GLU A 367 -6.84 -11.83 -24.48
N LEU A 368 -6.38 -11.21 -23.41
CA LEU A 368 -5.37 -11.78 -22.54
C LEU A 368 -6.05 -12.61 -21.46
N PRO A 369 -5.76 -13.93 -21.34
CA PRO A 369 -6.27 -14.70 -20.23
C PRO A 369 -5.69 -14.15 -18.90
N PRO A 370 -6.46 -14.15 -17.80
CA PRO A 370 -5.94 -13.69 -16.51
C PRO A 370 -4.77 -14.57 -16.06
N PRO A 371 -3.85 -14.01 -15.24
CA PRO A 371 -2.81 -14.84 -14.62
C PRO A 371 -3.45 -16.01 -13.84
N PRO A 372 -2.80 -17.17 -13.79
CA PRO A 372 -3.31 -18.31 -13.03
C PRO A 372 -3.54 -17.97 -11.56
N THR A 373 -4.61 -18.48 -10.97
CA THR A 373 -4.94 -18.25 -9.53
C THR A 373 -3.87 -18.78 -8.57
N THR A 374 -2.98 -19.62 -9.04
CA THR A 374 -1.79 -20.07 -8.30
C THR A 374 -0.70 -18.99 -8.18
N THR A 375 -0.79 -17.91 -8.94
CA THR A 375 0.07 -16.72 -8.81
C THR A 375 -0.57 -15.71 -7.84
N MET A 376 0.24 -14.84 -7.22
CA MET A 376 -0.28 -13.80 -6.33
C MET A 376 -1.14 -12.80 -7.10
N CYS A 377 -0.71 -12.38 -8.29
CA CYS A 377 -1.49 -11.51 -9.17
C CYS A 377 -2.83 -12.14 -9.58
N GLY A 378 -2.81 -13.41 -9.97
CA GLY A 378 -4.03 -14.12 -10.37
C GLY A 378 -5.00 -14.34 -9.20
N ALA A 379 -4.48 -14.68 -8.02
CA ALA A 379 -5.30 -14.85 -6.82
C ALA A 379 -5.96 -13.53 -6.37
N LEU A 380 -5.24 -12.41 -6.47
CA LEU A 380 -5.78 -11.08 -6.18
C LEU A 380 -6.88 -10.68 -7.18
N ILE A 381 -6.66 -10.88 -8.49
CA ILE A 381 -7.68 -10.63 -9.51
C ILE A 381 -8.91 -11.51 -9.25
N ASP A 382 -8.69 -12.79 -8.99
CA ASP A 382 -9.81 -13.72 -8.72
C ASP A 382 -10.62 -13.26 -7.51
N TYR A 383 -9.96 -12.86 -6.42
CA TYR A 383 -10.60 -12.36 -5.22
C TYR A 383 -11.48 -11.11 -5.50
N ILE A 384 -10.94 -10.10 -6.19
CA ILE A 384 -11.67 -8.84 -6.42
C ILE A 384 -12.75 -8.95 -7.50
N THR A 385 -12.79 -10.03 -8.27
CA THR A 385 -13.76 -10.21 -9.36
C THR A 385 -14.73 -11.38 -9.13
N THR A 386 -14.54 -12.16 -8.08
CA THR A 386 -15.45 -13.24 -7.69
C THR A 386 -16.54 -12.71 -6.75
N PRO A 387 -17.83 -12.99 -7.00
CA PRO A 387 -18.92 -12.53 -6.15
C PRO A 387 -18.72 -12.89 -4.67
N ASN A 388 -18.77 -11.88 -3.82
CA ASN A 388 -18.62 -12.01 -2.37
C ASN A 388 -19.61 -11.05 -1.68
N LYS A 389 -20.40 -11.56 -0.73
CA LYS A 389 -21.41 -10.75 -0.02
C LYS A 389 -20.78 -9.70 0.91
N ASP A 390 -19.60 -10.01 1.45
CA ASP A 390 -18.87 -9.15 2.38
C ASP A 390 -17.55 -8.72 1.73
N PHE A 391 -17.61 -8.19 0.51
CA PHE A 391 -16.41 -7.76 -0.22
C PHE A 391 -15.67 -6.65 0.54
N GLN A 392 -14.42 -6.92 0.83
CA GLN A 392 -13.48 -5.99 1.46
C GLN A 392 -12.21 -5.89 0.63
N PRO A 393 -11.49 -4.75 0.66
CA PRO A 393 -10.19 -4.65 0.01
C PRO A 393 -9.24 -5.77 0.46
N MET A 394 -8.40 -6.25 -0.46
CA MET A 394 -7.48 -7.35 -0.24
C MET A 394 -6.05 -6.98 -0.65
N GLY A 395 -5.13 -7.15 0.28
CA GLY A 395 -3.69 -7.11 0.02
C GLY A 395 -3.12 -8.52 -0.19
N ALA A 396 -1.92 -8.57 -0.75
CA ALA A 396 -1.20 -9.82 -0.96
C ALA A 396 -1.05 -10.60 0.36
N ASN A 397 -1.54 -11.82 0.39
CA ASN A 397 -1.35 -12.75 1.50
C ASN A 397 -1.28 -14.19 1.00
N MET A 398 -0.50 -15.04 1.68
CA MET A 398 -0.30 -16.43 1.25
C MET A 398 -1.55 -17.31 1.43
N GLY A 399 -2.55 -16.81 2.17
CA GLY A 399 -3.80 -17.53 2.43
C GLY A 399 -4.76 -17.56 1.25
N ILE A 400 -4.62 -16.64 0.28
CA ILE A 400 -5.45 -16.62 -0.92
C ILE A 400 -4.92 -17.53 -2.04
N LEU A 401 -3.68 -18.03 -1.91
CA LEU A 401 -3.13 -18.97 -2.89
C LEU A 401 -3.74 -20.37 -2.70
N PRO A 402 -4.23 -21.01 -3.76
CA PRO A 402 -4.68 -22.37 -3.69
C PRO A 402 -3.54 -23.32 -3.33
N ARG A 403 -3.83 -24.34 -2.54
CA ARG A 403 -2.85 -25.33 -2.10
C ARG A 403 -3.16 -26.68 -2.76
N THR A 404 -2.13 -27.38 -3.15
CA THR A 404 -2.22 -28.79 -3.56
C THR A 404 -2.08 -29.68 -2.32
N GLU A 405 -2.56 -30.92 -2.41
CA GLU A 405 -2.41 -31.92 -1.34
C GLU A 405 -0.93 -32.09 -0.94
N GLU A 406 -0.02 -32.07 -1.91
CA GLU A 406 1.41 -32.18 -1.71
C GLU A 406 1.95 -31.04 -0.84
N ILE A 407 1.57 -29.78 -1.16
CA ILE A 407 1.98 -28.60 -0.39
C ILE A 407 1.41 -28.62 1.04
N ASP A 408 0.19 -29.13 1.21
CA ASP A 408 -0.42 -29.24 2.54
C ASP A 408 0.26 -30.28 3.46
N THR A 409 1.01 -31.23 2.91
CA THR A 409 1.82 -32.17 3.71
C THR A 409 3.04 -31.49 4.36
N ILE A 410 3.49 -30.34 3.86
CA ILE A 410 4.66 -29.63 4.37
C ILE A 410 4.31 -28.99 5.72
N ARG A 411 4.90 -29.50 6.82
CA ARG A 411 4.60 -29.05 8.19
C ARG A 411 5.23 -27.70 8.51
N ASP A 412 6.45 -27.46 8.08
CA ASP A 412 7.11 -26.18 8.30
C ASP A 412 6.44 -25.07 7.46
N LYS A 413 6.03 -24.00 8.15
CA LYS A 413 5.31 -22.90 7.51
C LYS A 413 6.15 -22.19 6.47
N ARG A 414 7.44 -22.02 6.71
CA ARG A 414 8.34 -21.31 5.81
C ARG A 414 8.63 -22.13 4.56
N GLU A 415 8.89 -23.43 4.73
CA GLU A 415 9.08 -24.35 3.59
C GLU A 415 7.80 -24.43 2.74
N ARG A 416 6.63 -24.51 3.38
CA ARG A 416 5.34 -24.51 2.68
C ARG A 416 5.12 -23.22 1.88
N TYR A 417 5.46 -22.06 2.45
CA TYR A 417 5.31 -20.77 1.75
C TYR A 417 6.35 -20.62 0.63
N MET A 418 7.53 -21.19 0.76
CA MET A 418 8.52 -21.26 -0.31
C MET A 418 8.01 -22.13 -1.46
N ALA A 419 7.46 -23.30 -1.18
CA ALA A 419 6.89 -24.19 -2.21
C ALA A 419 5.74 -23.52 -2.98
N LEU A 420 4.83 -22.78 -2.28
CA LEU A 420 3.80 -21.96 -2.92
C LEU A 420 4.41 -20.90 -3.83
N SER A 421 5.44 -20.22 -3.35
CA SER A 421 6.12 -19.18 -4.12
C SER A 421 6.80 -19.73 -5.38
N ASP A 422 7.47 -20.86 -5.27
CA ASP A 422 8.15 -21.50 -6.41
C ASP A 422 7.15 -21.93 -7.49
N ALA A 423 6.03 -22.53 -7.08
CA ALA A 423 4.94 -22.90 -7.98
C ALA A 423 4.31 -21.66 -8.66
N ALA A 424 4.07 -20.60 -7.90
CA ALA A 424 3.54 -19.35 -8.42
C ALA A 424 4.49 -18.68 -9.43
N GLN A 425 5.78 -18.63 -9.13
CA GLN A 425 6.79 -18.09 -10.03
C GLN A 425 6.89 -18.88 -11.35
N ALA A 426 6.81 -20.21 -11.28
CA ALA A 426 6.79 -21.05 -12.49
C ALA A 426 5.55 -20.76 -13.35
N ALA A 427 4.37 -20.67 -12.73
CA ALA A 427 3.13 -20.36 -13.41
C ALA A 427 3.14 -18.94 -14.01
N MET A 428 3.70 -17.94 -13.30
CA MET A 428 3.80 -16.57 -13.77
C MET A 428 4.75 -16.44 -14.97
N ARG A 429 5.91 -17.10 -14.94
CA ARG A 429 6.82 -17.13 -16.10
C ARG A 429 6.14 -17.70 -17.33
N ALA A 430 5.40 -18.81 -17.17
CA ALA A 430 4.69 -19.44 -18.28
C ALA A 430 3.55 -18.56 -18.82
N TRP A 431 2.88 -17.80 -17.97
CA TRP A 431 1.84 -16.87 -18.37
C TRP A 431 2.42 -15.63 -19.07
N ALA A 432 3.45 -15.00 -18.49
CA ALA A 432 4.08 -13.81 -19.06
C ALA A 432 4.63 -14.07 -20.48
N ALA A 433 5.30 -15.20 -20.69
CA ALA A 433 5.79 -15.59 -22.01
C ALA A 433 4.68 -15.76 -23.07
N LYS A 434 3.48 -16.22 -22.69
CA LYS A 434 2.32 -16.30 -23.59
C LYS A 434 1.65 -14.96 -23.83
N ALA A 435 1.77 -14.04 -22.88
CA ALA A 435 1.14 -12.73 -22.94
C ALA A 435 1.91 -11.74 -23.85
N GLU A 436 3.16 -12.05 -24.21
CA GLU A 436 3.99 -11.26 -25.10
C GLU A 436 3.74 -11.59 -26.60
N HIS A 437 3.14 -12.71 -26.89
CA HIS A 437 2.81 -13.18 -28.26
C HIS A 437 1.30 -13.14 -28.52
#